data_aa312c150f1952a004fc0483b539fc26
#
_entry.id   aa312c150f1952a004fc0483b539fc26
#
_cell.length_a   1.000
_cell.length_b   1.000
_cell.length_c   1.000
_cell.angle_alpha   90.00
_cell.angle_beta   90.00
_cell.angle_gamma   90.00
#
_symmetry.space_group_name_H-M   'P 1'
#
loop_
_entity.id
_entity.type
_entity.pdbx_description
1 polymer ?
#
loop_
_entity_poly.entity_id
_entity_poly.type
_entity_poly.pdbx_seq_one_letter_code
_entity_poly.pdbx_strand_id
1 'polypeptide(L)'
;MKHIPEPDVAWLRDPGASVNRLTVHSTWRSRRPLQMLSSTWQVTGASGTPAELIKRTPLQRDFEATSVPGVLEMDGAWVRREEEARRLDEEGGPDRVRASILRREFILDAPLKDAAERGWTMTLTFGGFTGPLYAWVDGTFVGFCADGFIPTAFDVTDALQPTHTHAIAVLLMDSPACCHGLFREVSLEARPPAHLIDVIPQASHDGRNGSVRLRIETSAESNNSSVRAALLGEAEQQEIWSASAPAGEVLEASGLDVLPWSAEEPVLYTLVVTLSDEEAGTQDTIALQVGFRDLTATPEGLRLGGRPLTLRGVRRNECDGPTGLAVGLQDMVEDIVWCKRHGVNAVAIEQGPAHARFYELADLYGLYIIGRASTMYEPGVARDEAIEAMIRRDRAHPSVIAWNVGEEDEEIRTARALDPTRPEYADTDFPLLSEVRAEELHYAPVTVAPSYSGVTVRNHMTFTPTCDLEFLCRVIEDGAVTWEYPAFLDVAPGETGFLPVAWPASGMREVSVRLSYGTGWAPAGFEIGRGVMPAP
;
A
#
# COMPACT_ATOMS: atom_id res chain seq x y z
N MET A 1 2.35 -32.45 -12.28
CA MET A 1 2.39 -32.17 -10.82
C MET A 1 3.75 -31.61 -10.44
N LYS A 2 3.81 -30.35 -9.99
CA LYS A 2 5.01 -29.87 -9.30
C LYS A 2 5.16 -30.67 -8.02
N HIS A 3 6.33 -31.24 -7.78
CA HIS A 3 6.60 -31.93 -6.51
C HIS A 3 6.77 -30.88 -5.40
N ILE A 4 5.74 -30.66 -4.60
CA ILE A 4 5.84 -29.84 -3.38
C ILE A 4 6.39 -30.76 -2.28
N PRO A 5 7.51 -30.42 -1.61
CA PRO A 5 8.07 -31.25 -0.55
C PRO A 5 7.09 -31.35 0.64
N GLU A 6 7.21 -32.43 1.40
CA GLU A 6 6.45 -32.58 2.65
C GLU A 6 6.77 -31.43 3.62
N PRO A 7 5.78 -30.94 4.39
CA PRO A 7 5.99 -29.84 5.32
C PRO A 7 7.06 -30.18 6.37
N ASP A 8 8.06 -29.29 6.51
CA ASP A 8 9.23 -29.48 7.36
C ASP A 8 9.34 -28.37 8.41
N VAL A 9 9.66 -28.75 9.64
CA VAL A 9 9.93 -27.84 10.76
C VAL A 9 11.23 -27.06 10.58
N ALA A 10 12.16 -27.56 9.77
CA ALA A 10 13.43 -26.88 9.51
C ALA A 10 13.23 -25.47 8.89
N TRP A 11 12.14 -25.28 8.16
CA TRP A 11 11.81 -23.98 7.54
C TRP A 11 11.53 -22.87 8.56
N LEU A 12 11.12 -23.21 9.79
CA LEU A 12 10.91 -22.26 10.87
C LEU A 12 12.20 -21.57 11.35
N ARG A 13 13.36 -22.10 10.98
CA ARG A 13 14.67 -21.53 11.33
C ARG A 13 15.15 -20.47 10.35
N ASP A 14 14.49 -20.35 9.21
CA ASP A 14 14.80 -19.39 8.17
C ASP A 14 13.62 -18.45 7.94
N PRO A 15 13.71 -17.20 8.45
CA PRO A 15 12.64 -16.22 8.31
C PRO A 15 12.33 -15.81 6.86
N GLY A 16 13.24 -16.03 5.91
CA GLY A 16 13.03 -15.82 4.47
C GLY A 16 12.46 -17.04 3.75
N ALA A 17 12.33 -18.20 4.43
CA ALA A 17 11.93 -19.43 3.77
C ALA A 17 10.51 -19.36 3.20
N SER A 18 10.38 -19.87 1.98
CA SER A 18 9.08 -20.08 1.34
C SER A 18 9.10 -21.32 0.46
N VAL A 19 7.95 -22.00 0.36
CA VAL A 19 7.78 -23.22 -0.44
C VAL A 19 6.53 -23.07 -1.30
N ASN A 20 6.66 -23.30 -2.60
CA ASN A 20 5.61 -23.14 -3.60
C ASN A 20 5.03 -21.70 -3.67
N ARG A 21 5.73 -20.71 -3.14
CA ARG A 21 5.33 -19.31 -3.25
C ARG A 21 5.53 -18.84 -4.70
N LEU A 22 4.50 -18.23 -5.26
CA LEU A 22 4.57 -17.58 -6.57
C LEU A 22 5.29 -16.24 -6.47
N THR A 23 5.88 -15.81 -7.58
CA THR A 23 6.55 -14.50 -7.67
C THR A 23 5.58 -13.37 -7.33
N VAL A 24 6.03 -12.46 -6.48
CA VAL A 24 5.30 -11.23 -6.16
C VAL A 24 5.34 -10.30 -7.38
N HIS A 25 4.23 -9.67 -7.67
CA HIS A 25 4.06 -8.74 -8.78
C HIS A 25 3.59 -7.36 -8.30
N SER A 26 3.68 -6.36 -9.18
CA SER A 26 3.14 -5.02 -8.96
C SER A 26 1.65 -5.06 -8.66
N THR A 27 1.18 -4.10 -7.87
CA THR A 27 -0.25 -3.99 -7.57
C THR A 27 -1.02 -3.57 -8.82
N TRP A 28 -2.03 -4.33 -9.20
CA TRP A 28 -2.90 -4.06 -10.35
C TRP A 28 -4.33 -4.55 -10.14
N ARG A 29 -5.22 -4.15 -11.05
CA ARG A 29 -6.55 -4.73 -11.20
C ARG A 29 -6.55 -5.69 -12.37
N SER A 30 -7.05 -6.90 -12.19
CA SER A 30 -7.17 -7.91 -13.25
C SER A 30 -8.62 -8.15 -13.64
N ARG A 31 -8.84 -8.71 -14.84
CA ARG A 31 -10.14 -9.26 -15.27
C ARG A 31 -10.22 -10.79 -15.10
N ARG A 32 -9.25 -11.36 -14.43
CA ARG A 32 -9.20 -12.79 -14.14
C ARG A 32 -10.34 -13.19 -13.21
N PRO A 33 -10.89 -14.40 -13.34
CA PRO A 33 -11.82 -14.94 -12.36
C PRO A 33 -11.23 -14.89 -10.96
N LEU A 34 -11.94 -14.25 -10.02
CA LEU A 34 -11.50 -14.01 -8.65
C LEU A 34 -12.65 -14.28 -7.69
N GLN A 35 -12.42 -15.14 -6.71
CA GLN A 35 -13.34 -15.40 -5.61
C GLN A 35 -12.71 -14.97 -4.28
N MET A 36 -13.39 -14.08 -3.55
CA MET A 36 -12.97 -13.70 -2.22
C MET A 36 -13.35 -14.80 -1.22
N LEU A 37 -12.35 -15.25 -0.47
CA LEU A 37 -12.49 -16.22 0.60
C LEU A 37 -12.39 -15.59 2.00
N SER A 38 -12.50 -14.27 2.05
CA SER A 38 -12.65 -13.49 3.29
C SER A 38 -14.03 -13.70 3.91
N SER A 39 -14.28 -13.22 5.09
CA SER A 39 -15.47 -13.30 5.95
C SER A 39 -15.34 -14.35 7.07
N THR A 40 -16.32 -15.21 7.28
CA THR A 40 -16.31 -16.16 8.40
C THR A 40 -15.40 -17.35 8.12
N TRP A 41 -14.44 -17.54 8.98
CA TRP A 41 -13.56 -18.71 9.08
C TRP A 41 -13.83 -19.44 10.38
N GLN A 42 -13.17 -20.56 10.57
CA GLN A 42 -13.14 -21.33 11.79
C GLN A 42 -11.72 -21.29 12.36
N VAL A 43 -11.57 -21.15 13.68
CA VAL A 43 -10.26 -21.09 14.35
C VAL A 43 -10.23 -21.97 15.58
N THR A 44 -9.08 -22.52 15.91
CA THR A 44 -8.77 -23.14 17.19
C THR A 44 -7.33 -22.86 17.57
N GLY A 45 -7.09 -22.59 18.86
CA GLY A 45 -5.76 -22.53 19.44
C GLY A 45 -5.16 -23.94 19.54
N ALA A 46 -3.86 -24.04 19.38
CA ALA A 46 -3.13 -25.30 19.50
C ALA A 46 -1.76 -25.06 20.16
N SER A 47 -1.31 -26.05 20.95
CA SER A 47 0.03 -26.08 21.52
C SER A 47 0.63 -27.47 21.30
N GLY A 48 1.90 -27.52 20.96
CA GLY A 48 2.62 -28.75 20.68
C GLY A 48 4.00 -28.50 20.10
N THR A 49 4.73 -29.55 19.82
CA THR A 49 5.92 -29.40 18.98
C THR A 49 5.50 -29.03 17.56
N PRO A 50 6.32 -28.27 16.80
CA PRO A 50 5.97 -27.92 15.42
C PRO A 50 5.61 -29.13 14.55
N ALA A 51 6.31 -30.26 14.71
CA ALA A 51 6.02 -31.49 13.97
C ALA A 51 4.64 -32.09 14.30
N GLU A 52 4.23 -32.05 15.58
CA GLU A 52 2.89 -32.47 16.00
C GLU A 52 1.81 -31.58 15.41
N LEU A 53 2.00 -30.27 15.47
CA LEU A 53 1.06 -29.26 14.95
C LEU A 53 0.88 -29.41 13.43
N ILE A 54 1.97 -29.57 12.68
CA ILE A 54 1.92 -29.81 11.22
C ILE A 54 1.09 -31.06 10.89
N LYS A 55 1.31 -32.17 11.58
CA LYS A 55 0.55 -33.42 11.36
C LYS A 55 -0.92 -33.29 11.77
N ARG A 56 -1.20 -32.55 12.83
CA ARG A 56 -2.55 -32.36 13.38
C ARG A 56 -3.42 -31.44 12.54
N THR A 57 -2.87 -30.42 11.94
CA THR A 57 -3.63 -29.33 11.30
C THR A 57 -4.66 -29.83 10.28
N PRO A 58 -4.34 -30.68 9.28
CA PRO A 58 -5.32 -31.12 8.30
C PRO A 58 -6.41 -32.03 8.91
N LEU A 59 -6.21 -32.55 10.12
CA LEU A 59 -7.12 -33.48 10.82
C LEU A 59 -7.97 -32.80 11.90
N GLN A 60 -7.71 -31.52 12.23
CA GLN A 60 -8.41 -30.78 13.28
C GLN A 60 -9.92 -30.71 12.99
N ARG A 61 -10.78 -30.84 14.02
CA ARG A 61 -12.25 -30.85 13.91
C ARG A 61 -12.95 -29.83 14.83
N ASP A 62 -12.36 -29.48 15.96
CA ASP A 62 -12.98 -28.61 16.95
C ASP A 62 -12.57 -27.16 16.64
N PHE A 63 -13.56 -26.35 16.24
CA PHE A 63 -13.34 -24.97 15.83
C PHE A 63 -14.43 -24.05 16.39
N GLU A 64 -14.08 -22.77 16.52
CA GLU A 64 -15.01 -21.66 16.71
C GLU A 64 -14.99 -20.72 15.50
N ALA A 65 -16.04 -19.91 15.35
CA ALA A 65 -16.10 -18.95 14.26
C ALA A 65 -15.19 -17.74 14.52
N THR A 66 -14.52 -17.24 13.49
CA THR A 66 -13.73 -16.00 13.51
C THR A 66 -13.91 -15.24 12.19
N SER A 67 -13.50 -13.97 12.15
CA SER A 67 -13.53 -13.15 10.95
C SER A 67 -12.16 -13.09 10.29
N VAL A 68 -12.14 -13.09 8.96
CA VAL A 68 -10.95 -12.85 8.14
C VAL A 68 -11.31 -11.80 7.08
N PRO A 69 -10.62 -10.66 6.98
CA PRO A 69 -9.45 -10.23 7.78
C PRO A 69 -9.77 -10.08 9.27
N GLY A 70 -8.79 -10.38 10.12
CA GLY A 70 -8.93 -10.22 11.55
C GLY A 70 -7.64 -10.47 12.32
N VAL A 71 -7.62 -9.94 13.54
CA VAL A 71 -6.57 -10.15 14.53
C VAL A 71 -7.19 -11.00 15.64
N LEU A 72 -6.60 -12.16 15.89
CA LEU A 72 -7.19 -13.18 16.75
C LEU A 72 -7.22 -12.77 18.24
N GLU A 73 -6.28 -11.94 18.69
CA GLU A 73 -6.27 -11.42 20.06
C GLU A 73 -7.50 -10.55 20.39
N MET A 74 -8.15 -10.01 19.38
CA MET A 74 -9.39 -9.21 19.54
C MET A 74 -10.65 -10.07 19.48
N ASP A 75 -10.52 -11.33 19.13
CA ASP A 75 -11.61 -12.29 19.13
C ASP A 75 -11.74 -12.95 20.52
N GLY A 76 -12.84 -12.69 21.22
CA GLY A 76 -13.06 -13.22 22.57
C GLY A 76 -13.10 -14.74 22.67
N ALA A 77 -13.37 -15.46 21.58
CA ALA A 77 -13.28 -16.91 21.50
C ALA A 77 -11.83 -17.38 21.50
N TRP A 78 -10.97 -16.67 20.77
CA TRP A 78 -9.53 -16.93 20.74
C TRP A 78 -8.88 -16.71 22.11
N VAL A 79 -9.16 -15.60 22.78
CA VAL A 79 -8.60 -15.27 24.12
C VAL A 79 -8.85 -16.40 25.12
N ARG A 80 -10.06 -16.98 25.14
CA ARG A 80 -10.38 -18.11 26.03
C ARG A 80 -9.59 -19.38 25.70
N ARG A 81 -9.38 -19.67 24.42
CA ARG A 81 -8.60 -20.84 23.99
C ARG A 81 -7.10 -20.66 24.15
N GLU A 82 -6.62 -19.43 24.03
CA GLU A 82 -5.23 -19.09 24.34
C GLU A 82 -4.91 -19.31 25.83
N GLU A 83 -5.81 -18.95 26.73
CA GLU A 83 -5.67 -19.21 28.16
C GLU A 83 -5.60 -20.72 28.45
N GLU A 84 -6.40 -21.54 27.73
CA GLU A 84 -6.36 -22.99 27.84
C GLU A 84 -5.06 -23.57 27.27
N ALA A 85 -4.61 -23.10 26.12
CA ALA A 85 -3.34 -23.49 25.51
C ALA A 85 -2.14 -23.10 26.40
N ARG A 86 -2.17 -21.92 27.01
CA ARG A 86 -1.15 -21.46 27.96
C ARG A 86 -1.03 -22.36 29.20
N ARG A 87 -2.16 -22.83 29.74
CA ARG A 87 -2.16 -23.79 30.86
C ARG A 87 -1.52 -25.12 30.46
N LEU A 88 -1.76 -25.58 29.21
CA LEU A 88 -1.15 -26.79 28.68
C LEU A 88 0.36 -26.64 28.43
N ASP A 89 0.83 -25.43 28.11
CA ASP A 89 2.25 -25.14 27.93
C ASP A 89 3.04 -25.09 29.24
N GLU A 90 2.43 -24.64 30.33
CA GLU A 90 3.07 -24.67 31.66
C GLU A 90 3.38 -26.10 32.13
N GLU A 91 2.69 -27.11 31.58
CA GLU A 91 2.93 -28.55 31.81
C GLU A 91 3.87 -29.16 30.76
N GLY A 92 4.26 -28.41 29.69
CA GLY A 92 5.02 -28.92 28.52
C GLY A 92 6.49 -28.51 28.54
N GLY A 93 7.35 -29.29 27.90
CA GLY A 93 8.79 -29.01 27.78
C GLY A 93 9.14 -27.85 26.85
N PRO A 94 10.42 -27.41 26.82
CA PRO A 94 10.90 -26.19 26.16
C PRO A 94 10.77 -26.16 24.62
N ASP A 95 10.45 -27.28 23.97
CA ASP A 95 10.33 -27.38 22.50
C ASP A 95 8.90 -27.18 21.98
N ARG A 96 7.96 -26.84 22.87
CA ARG A 96 6.57 -26.60 22.48
C ARG A 96 6.38 -25.14 22.05
N VAL A 97 5.57 -24.96 21.01
CA VAL A 97 5.17 -23.66 20.48
C VAL A 97 3.66 -23.55 20.47
N ARG A 98 3.16 -22.33 20.51
CA ARG A 98 1.74 -22.03 20.30
C ARG A 98 1.48 -21.77 18.82
N ALA A 99 0.26 -22.02 18.41
CA ALA A 99 -0.18 -21.81 17.03
C ALA A 99 -1.69 -21.64 16.96
N SER A 100 -2.14 -21.06 15.85
CA SER A 100 -3.54 -21.03 15.45
C SER A 100 -3.77 -21.96 14.27
N ILE A 101 -4.82 -22.77 14.34
CA ILE A 101 -5.29 -23.53 13.19
C ILE A 101 -6.57 -22.89 12.69
N LEU A 102 -6.54 -22.39 11.44
CA LEU A 102 -7.71 -21.81 10.78
C LEU A 102 -8.21 -22.74 9.69
N ARG A 103 -9.53 -22.72 9.47
CA ARG A 103 -10.19 -23.55 8.45
C ARG A 103 -11.31 -22.78 7.76
N ARG A 104 -11.45 -23.00 6.45
CA ARG A 104 -12.60 -22.54 5.67
C ARG A 104 -13.03 -23.56 4.65
N GLU A 105 -14.34 -23.82 4.57
CA GLU A 105 -14.94 -24.58 3.48
C GLU A 105 -15.47 -23.62 2.41
N PHE A 106 -15.35 -24.01 1.13
CA PHE A 106 -15.82 -23.23 0.00
C PHE A 106 -16.14 -24.13 -1.20
N ILE A 107 -16.89 -23.57 -2.14
CA ILE A 107 -17.19 -24.17 -3.45
C ILE A 107 -16.71 -23.14 -4.49
N LEU A 108 -16.13 -23.61 -5.59
CA LEU A 108 -15.77 -22.73 -6.70
C LEU A 108 -17.00 -22.03 -7.27
N ASP A 109 -16.94 -20.73 -7.41
CA ASP A 109 -17.97 -20.00 -8.16
C ASP A 109 -17.94 -20.34 -9.65
N ALA A 110 -18.97 -19.93 -10.40
CA ALA A 110 -19.11 -20.32 -11.80
C ALA A 110 -17.92 -19.90 -12.69
N PRO A 111 -17.35 -18.67 -12.58
CA PRO A 111 -16.17 -18.29 -13.35
C PRO A 111 -14.93 -19.11 -13.03
N LEU A 112 -14.67 -19.41 -11.76
CA LEU A 112 -13.52 -20.22 -11.37
C LEU A 112 -13.69 -21.69 -11.76
N LYS A 113 -14.92 -22.20 -11.66
CA LYS A 113 -15.23 -23.56 -12.13
C LYS A 113 -14.97 -23.72 -13.63
N ASP A 114 -15.43 -22.78 -14.46
CA ASP A 114 -15.19 -22.77 -15.90
C ASP A 114 -13.67 -22.68 -16.21
N ALA A 115 -12.95 -21.84 -15.48
CA ALA A 115 -11.50 -21.73 -15.61
C ALA A 115 -10.78 -23.03 -15.23
N ALA A 116 -11.18 -23.70 -14.16
CA ALA A 116 -10.60 -24.97 -13.72
C ALA A 116 -10.89 -26.09 -14.75
N GLU A 117 -12.11 -26.13 -15.34
CA GLU A 117 -12.47 -27.07 -16.40
C GLU A 117 -11.64 -26.84 -17.69
N ARG A 118 -11.19 -25.62 -17.93
CA ARG A 118 -10.26 -25.26 -19.03
C ARG A 118 -8.78 -25.52 -18.71
N GLY A 119 -8.46 -25.99 -17.50
CA GLY A 119 -7.08 -26.25 -17.07
C GLY A 119 -6.28 -25.00 -16.75
N TRP A 120 -6.94 -23.90 -16.36
CA TRP A 120 -6.24 -22.70 -15.89
C TRP A 120 -5.59 -22.93 -14.53
N THR A 121 -4.49 -22.21 -14.28
CA THR A 121 -3.79 -22.26 -13.00
C THR A 121 -4.63 -21.58 -11.92
N MET A 122 -4.89 -22.29 -10.82
CA MET A 122 -5.62 -21.79 -9.66
C MET A 122 -4.63 -21.33 -8.59
N THR A 123 -4.77 -20.07 -8.18
CA THR A 123 -3.85 -19.42 -7.24
C THR A 123 -4.57 -19.01 -5.98
N LEU A 124 -4.19 -19.60 -4.83
CA LEU A 124 -4.66 -19.20 -3.50
C LEU A 124 -3.72 -18.13 -2.92
N THR A 125 -4.27 -16.96 -2.61
CA THR A 125 -3.52 -15.82 -2.10
C THR A 125 -3.96 -15.48 -0.68
N PHE A 126 -3.00 -15.39 0.23
CA PHE A 126 -3.12 -14.80 1.56
C PHE A 126 -2.56 -13.37 1.50
N GLY A 127 -3.40 -12.37 1.65
CA GLY A 127 -3.03 -10.95 1.53
C GLY A 127 -2.13 -10.44 2.64
N GLY A 128 -2.23 -11.04 3.83
CA GLY A 128 -1.37 -10.74 4.97
C GLY A 128 -1.65 -11.63 6.17
N PHE A 129 -0.57 -12.03 6.85
CA PHE A 129 -0.63 -12.86 8.07
C PHE A 129 0.61 -12.60 8.93
N THR A 130 0.52 -12.97 10.20
CA THR A 130 1.64 -12.88 11.15
C THR A 130 2.13 -14.25 11.54
N GLY A 131 3.46 -14.40 11.62
CA GLY A 131 4.12 -15.66 11.91
C GLY A 131 4.19 -16.60 10.70
N PRO A 132 4.95 -17.71 10.81
CA PRO A 132 5.07 -18.71 9.76
C PRO A 132 3.73 -19.37 9.44
N LEU A 133 3.38 -19.43 8.16
CA LEU A 133 2.14 -20.01 7.63
C LEU A 133 2.43 -21.30 6.86
N TYR A 134 1.74 -22.38 7.22
CA TYR A 134 1.62 -23.61 6.44
C TYR A 134 0.18 -23.74 5.94
N ALA A 135 -0.02 -24.08 4.66
CA ALA A 135 -1.34 -24.17 4.05
C ALA A 135 -1.61 -25.54 3.41
N TRP A 136 -2.84 -26.02 3.56
CA TRP A 136 -3.37 -27.23 2.93
C TRP A 136 -4.70 -26.94 2.25
N VAL A 137 -4.94 -27.64 1.14
CA VAL A 137 -6.25 -27.73 0.49
C VAL A 137 -6.65 -29.21 0.45
N ASP A 138 -7.82 -29.53 1.00
CA ASP A 138 -8.35 -30.92 1.12
C ASP A 138 -7.35 -31.92 1.73
N GLY A 139 -6.53 -31.43 2.68
CA GLY A 139 -5.49 -32.22 3.34
C GLY A 139 -4.19 -32.36 2.55
N THR A 140 -4.11 -31.85 1.32
CA THR A 140 -2.88 -31.77 0.53
C THR A 140 -2.12 -30.51 0.88
N PHE A 141 -0.84 -30.64 1.25
CA PHE A 141 0.02 -29.49 1.52
C PHE A 141 0.26 -28.69 0.24
N VAL A 142 0.03 -27.37 0.28
CA VAL A 142 0.13 -26.50 -0.89
C VAL A 142 1.21 -25.44 -0.75
N GLY A 143 1.69 -25.13 0.45
CA GLY A 143 2.80 -24.18 0.57
C GLY A 143 3.09 -23.69 1.98
N PHE A 144 4.25 -23.06 2.11
CA PHE A 144 4.78 -22.42 3.31
C PHE A 144 5.32 -21.03 3.00
N CYS A 145 5.18 -20.12 3.94
CA CYS A 145 5.87 -18.84 3.91
C CYS A 145 6.11 -18.34 5.33
N ALA A 146 7.32 -17.88 5.62
CA ALA A 146 7.67 -17.36 6.93
C ALA A 146 7.16 -15.93 7.17
N ASP A 147 7.23 -15.04 6.16
CA ASP A 147 6.83 -13.64 6.25
C ASP A 147 5.56 -13.34 5.43
N GLY A 148 4.53 -12.80 6.08
CA GLY A 148 3.23 -12.52 5.50
C GLY A 148 2.85 -11.05 5.39
N PHE A 149 3.76 -10.09 5.52
CA PHE A 149 3.45 -8.67 5.30
C PHE A 149 3.21 -8.32 3.82
N ILE A 150 3.75 -9.12 2.92
CA ILE A 150 3.47 -9.06 1.48
C ILE A 150 2.56 -10.24 1.09
N PRO A 151 1.59 -10.03 0.19
CA PRO A 151 0.72 -11.10 -0.26
C PRO A 151 1.51 -12.34 -0.69
N THR A 152 1.09 -13.48 -0.19
CA THR A 152 1.70 -14.78 -0.48
C THR A 152 0.71 -15.65 -1.23
N ALA A 153 1.08 -16.05 -2.43
CA ALA A 153 0.26 -16.82 -3.35
C ALA A 153 0.86 -18.20 -3.60
N PHE A 154 0.01 -19.24 -3.58
CA PHE A 154 0.37 -20.63 -3.85
C PHE A 154 -0.40 -21.18 -5.03
N ASP A 155 0.27 -21.96 -5.89
CA ASP A 155 -0.38 -22.74 -6.94
C ASP A 155 -1.13 -23.91 -6.28
N VAL A 156 -2.45 -23.92 -6.40
CA VAL A 156 -3.33 -24.93 -5.83
C VAL A 156 -4.11 -25.73 -6.90
N THR A 157 -3.68 -25.62 -8.16
CA THR A 157 -4.37 -26.21 -9.31
C THR A 157 -4.63 -27.69 -9.14
N ASP A 158 -3.60 -28.46 -8.75
CA ASP A 158 -3.69 -29.92 -8.59
C ASP A 158 -4.52 -30.36 -7.37
N ALA A 159 -4.79 -29.45 -6.42
CA ALA A 159 -5.56 -29.74 -5.21
C ALA A 159 -7.06 -29.45 -5.36
N LEU A 160 -7.49 -28.81 -6.45
CA LEU A 160 -8.88 -28.40 -6.65
C LEU A 160 -9.59 -29.25 -7.72
N GLN A 161 -10.84 -29.58 -7.44
CA GLN A 161 -11.74 -30.25 -8.39
C GLN A 161 -13.01 -29.42 -8.61
N PRO A 162 -13.44 -29.17 -9.87
CA PRO A 162 -14.50 -28.19 -10.17
C PRO A 162 -15.86 -28.44 -9.50
N THR A 163 -16.15 -29.69 -9.10
CA THR A 163 -17.48 -30.10 -8.61
C THR A 163 -17.55 -30.41 -7.12
N HIS A 164 -16.46 -30.22 -6.38
CA HIS A 164 -16.39 -30.58 -4.95
C HIS A 164 -16.51 -29.36 -4.04
N THR A 165 -16.89 -29.62 -2.78
CA THR A 165 -16.65 -28.69 -1.68
C THR A 165 -15.23 -28.87 -1.19
N HIS A 166 -14.49 -27.79 -1.13
CA HIS A 166 -13.09 -27.76 -0.72
C HIS A 166 -12.93 -27.21 0.69
N ALA A 167 -11.87 -27.60 1.37
CA ALA A 167 -11.48 -27.09 2.66
C ALA A 167 -10.03 -26.61 2.65
N ILE A 168 -9.82 -25.32 2.96
CA ILE A 168 -8.51 -24.78 3.28
C ILE A 168 -8.26 -25.01 4.77
N ALA A 169 -7.08 -25.49 5.12
CA ALA A 169 -6.56 -25.50 6.48
C ALA A 169 -5.24 -24.71 6.53
N VAL A 170 -5.10 -23.86 7.53
CA VAL A 170 -3.92 -23.03 7.75
C VAL A 170 -3.40 -23.25 9.14
N LEU A 171 -2.10 -23.44 9.28
CA LEU A 171 -1.40 -23.40 10.55
C LEU A 171 -0.57 -22.10 10.59
N LEU A 172 -0.90 -21.22 11.53
CA LEU A 172 -0.11 -20.04 11.86
C LEU A 172 0.67 -20.32 13.14
N MET A 173 1.99 -20.34 13.05
CA MET A 173 2.84 -20.44 14.23
C MET A 173 2.87 -19.08 14.96
N ASP A 174 2.98 -19.14 16.28
CA ASP A 174 3.08 -17.93 17.10
C ASP A 174 4.32 -17.11 16.70
N SER A 175 4.20 -15.80 16.75
CA SER A 175 5.23 -14.83 16.42
C SER A 175 5.39 -13.85 17.58
N PRO A 176 6.57 -13.29 17.79
CA PRO A 176 6.76 -12.21 18.77
C PRO A 176 6.02 -10.91 18.41
N ALA A 177 5.41 -10.83 17.21
CA ALA A 177 4.60 -9.68 16.81
C ALA A 177 3.37 -9.54 17.70
N CYS A 178 2.94 -8.30 17.93
CA CYS A 178 1.84 -7.96 18.83
C CYS A 178 0.44 -8.30 18.31
N CYS A 179 0.30 -8.73 17.06
CA CYS A 179 -0.99 -9.00 16.41
C CYS A 179 -0.91 -10.31 15.64
N HIS A 180 -1.73 -11.30 16.00
CA HIS A 180 -1.71 -12.63 15.42
C HIS A 180 -2.97 -12.92 14.58
N GLY A 181 -2.81 -13.42 13.36
CA GLY A 181 -3.94 -13.77 12.50
C GLY A 181 -3.70 -13.60 10.99
N LEU A 182 -4.78 -13.85 10.23
CA LEU A 182 -4.90 -13.48 8.82
C LEU A 182 -5.48 -12.07 8.75
N PHE A 183 -4.63 -11.07 8.74
CA PHE A 183 -5.04 -9.67 8.90
C PHE A 183 -5.39 -8.96 7.58
N ARG A 184 -5.22 -9.63 6.43
CA ARG A 184 -5.69 -9.16 5.12
C ARG A 184 -6.50 -10.24 4.41
N GLU A 185 -7.04 -9.89 3.24
CA GLU A 185 -7.96 -10.72 2.48
C GLU A 185 -7.32 -12.05 2.06
N VAL A 186 -8.16 -13.08 1.96
CA VAL A 186 -7.83 -14.36 1.31
C VAL A 186 -8.65 -14.47 0.04
N SER A 187 -8.00 -14.85 -1.06
CA SER A 187 -8.66 -14.96 -2.37
C SER A 187 -8.15 -16.14 -3.19
N LEU A 188 -8.99 -16.59 -4.11
CA LEU A 188 -8.66 -17.58 -5.12
C LEU A 188 -8.83 -16.94 -6.50
N GLU A 189 -7.77 -16.95 -7.33
CA GLU A 189 -7.73 -16.39 -8.68
C GLU A 189 -7.42 -17.50 -9.69
N ALA A 190 -8.03 -17.42 -10.88
CA ALA A 190 -7.66 -18.30 -12.00
C ALA A 190 -6.86 -17.53 -13.05
N ARG A 191 -5.75 -18.10 -13.50
CA ARG A 191 -4.84 -17.53 -14.50
C ARG A 191 -4.82 -18.40 -15.75
N PRO A 192 -4.97 -17.83 -16.96
CA PRO A 192 -4.82 -18.60 -18.19
C PRO A 192 -3.39 -19.12 -18.34
N PRO A 193 -3.12 -20.15 -19.17
CA PRO A 193 -1.78 -20.67 -19.40
C PRO A 193 -0.81 -19.56 -19.82
N ALA A 194 -1.12 -18.81 -20.87
CA ALA A 194 -0.40 -17.59 -21.22
C ALA A 194 -0.95 -16.42 -20.40
N HIS A 195 -0.16 -15.90 -19.45
CA HIS A 195 -0.55 -14.82 -18.55
C HIS A 195 0.59 -13.85 -18.22
N LEU A 196 0.19 -12.66 -17.80
CA LEU A 196 1.09 -11.63 -17.27
C LEU A 196 1.54 -12.03 -15.85
N ILE A 197 2.85 -12.02 -15.62
CA ILE A 197 3.45 -12.24 -14.30
C ILE A 197 3.70 -10.91 -13.60
N ASP A 198 4.33 -9.93 -14.29
CA ASP A 198 4.57 -8.60 -13.75
C ASP A 198 4.58 -7.54 -14.85
N VAL A 199 4.22 -6.31 -14.51
CA VAL A 199 4.31 -5.12 -15.35
C VAL A 199 5.04 -4.03 -14.60
N ILE A 200 6.18 -3.61 -15.14
CA ILE A 200 7.12 -2.71 -14.50
C ILE A 200 7.19 -1.41 -15.30
N PRO A 201 6.35 -0.42 -14.97
CA PRO A 201 6.39 0.89 -15.60
C PRO A 201 7.50 1.74 -14.98
N GLN A 202 8.35 2.32 -15.84
CA GLN A 202 9.25 3.40 -15.50
C GLN A 202 8.73 4.66 -16.20
N ALA A 203 7.98 5.48 -15.48
CA ALA A 203 7.39 6.71 -15.99
C ALA A 203 8.16 7.92 -15.48
N SER A 204 8.53 8.82 -16.37
CA SER A 204 9.26 10.04 -16.06
C SER A 204 8.67 11.25 -16.78
N HIS A 205 8.99 12.47 -16.31
CA HIS A 205 8.53 13.74 -16.87
C HIS A 205 9.68 14.76 -16.91
N ASP A 206 10.01 15.28 -18.08
CA ASP A 206 11.14 16.20 -18.29
C ASP A 206 10.82 17.68 -18.02
N GLY A 207 9.65 17.98 -17.48
CA GLY A 207 9.11 19.33 -17.28
C GLY A 207 8.24 19.82 -18.43
N ARG A 208 8.19 19.10 -19.56
CA ARG A 208 7.34 19.39 -20.73
C ARG A 208 6.52 18.20 -21.15
N ASN A 209 7.14 17.04 -21.25
CA ASN A 209 6.52 15.81 -21.75
C ASN A 209 6.84 14.63 -20.86
N GLY A 210 5.96 13.64 -20.88
CA GLY A 210 6.20 12.38 -20.25
C GLY A 210 6.93 11.38 -21.15
N SER A 211 7.58 10.41 -20.51
CA SER A 211 8.08 9.20 -21.17
C SER A 211 7.80 7.99 -20.29
N VAL A 212 7.59 6.84 -20.93
CA VAL A 212 7.35 5.58 -20.24
C VAL A 212 8.15 4.47 -20.90
N ARG A 213 8.76 3.62 -20.07
CA ARG A 213 9.39 2.37 -20.46
C ARG A 213 8.72 1.24 -19.69
N LEU A 214 8.22 0.23 -20.40
CA LEU A 214 7.49 -0.89 -19.83
C LEU A 214 8.27 -2.17 -20.03
N ARG A 215 8.69 -2.81 -18.95
CA ARG A 215 9.12 -4.20 -18.96
C ARG A 215 7.98 -5.07 -18.50
N ILE A 216 7.65 -6.10 -19.26
CA ILE A 216 6.51 -6.98 -19.04
C ILE A 216 7.03 -8.41 -18.91
N GLU A 217 6.78 -9.03 -17.77
CA GLU A 217 7.11 -10.41 -17.48
C GLU A 217 5.89 -11.29 -17.73
N THR A 218 6.05 -12.37 -18.48
CA THR A 218 4.97 -13.28 -18.89
C THR A 218 5.32 -14.72 -18.55
N SER A 219 4.29 -15.59 -18.48
CA SER A 219 4.50 -17.03 -18.27
C SER A 219 5.27 -17.66 -19.45
N ALA A 220 5.87 -18.84 -19.23
CA ALA A 220 6.64 -19.57 -20.25
C ALA A 220 5.77 -19.98 -21.45
N GLU A 221 4.49 -20.17 -21.25
CA GLU A 221 3.51 -20.51 -22.27
C GLU A 221 3.20 -19.35 -23.23
N SER A 222 3.71 -18.14 -22.93
CA SER A 222 3.45 -16.92 -23.71
C SER A 222 4.38 -16.70 -24.90
N ASN A 223 5.24 -17.65 -25.26
CA ASN A 223 6.28 -17.45 -26.29
C ASN A 223 5.76 -17.02 -27.69
N ASN A 224 4.51 -17.37 -28.04
CA ASN A 224 3.86 -16.99 -29.30
C ASN A 224 2.80 -15.91 -29.12
N SER A 225 2.77 -15.27 -27.94
CA SER A 225 1.79 -14.27 -27.60
C SER A 225 2.26 -12.86 -27.94
N SER A 226 1.32 -11.96 -28.15
CA SER A 226 1.56 -10.53 -28.30
C SER A 226 1.06 -9.75 -27.10
N VAL A 227 1.78 -8.68 -26.77
CA VAL A 227 1.38 -7.75 -25.71
C VAL A 227 0.97 -6.43 -26.35
N ARG A 228 -0.20 -5.91 -25.96
CA ARG A 228 -0.63 -4.53 -26.21
C ARG A 228 -0.64 -3.76 -24.90
N ALA A 229 0.00 -2.60 -24.88
CA ALA A 229 -0.10 -1.64 -23.81
C ALA A 229 -0.82 -0.38 -24.31
N ALA A 230 -1.73 0.19 -23.50
CA ALA A 230 -2.42 1.44 -23.78
C ALA A 230 -2.41 2.33 -22.54
N LEU A 231 -2.04 3.60 -22.70
CA LEU A 231 -2.09 4.64 -21.68
C LEU A 231 -3.34 5.49 -21.91
N LEU A 232 -4.20 5.53 -20.90
CA LEU A 232 -5.49 6.23 -20.94
C LEU A 232 -5.46 7.45 -20.01
N GLY A 233 -6.03 8.56 -20.46
CA GLY A 233 -6.21 9.76 -19.66
C GLY A 233 -7.29 9.62 -18.60
N GLU A 234 -7.51 10.69 -17.84
CA GLU A 234 -8.43 10.77 -16.70
C GLU A 234 -9.88 10.37 -17.04
N ALA A 235 -10.32 10.60 -18.25
CA ALA A 235 -11.66 10.23 -18.74
C ALA A 235 -11.78 8.75 -19.18
N GLU A 236 -10.79 7.89 -18.94
CA GLU A 236 -10.68 6.47 -19.36
C GLU A 236 -10.97 6.20 -20.86
N GLN A 237 -11.42 7.20 -21.61
CA GLN A 237 -11.80 7.12 -23.02
C GLN A 237 -10.75 7.75 -23.95
N GLN A 238 -9.84 8.54 -23.41
CA GLN A 238 -8.80 9.19 -24.19
C GLN A 238 -7.53 8.32 -24.19
N GLU A 239 -7.30 7.57 -25.27
CA GLU A 239 -6.02 6.88 -25.46
C GLU A 239 -4.94 7.93 -25.80
N ILE A 240 -3.97 8.12 -24.90
CA ILE A 240 -2.83 9.02 -25.07
C ILE A 240 -1.77 8.34 -25.91
N TRP A 241 -1.58 7.06 -25.67
CA TRP A 241 -0.61 6.23 -26.37
C TRP A 241 -1.00 4.76 -26.33
N SER A 242 -0.64 4.02 -27.38
CA SER A 242 -0.65 2.57 -27.37
C SER A 242 0.45 1.99 -28.26
N ALA A 243 0.91 0.81 -27.90
CA ALA A 243 1.85 0.02 -28.68
C ALA A 243 1.63 -1.47 -28.50
N SER A 244 2.10 -2.26 -29.45
CA SER A 244 2.08 -3.72 -29.40
C SER A 244 3.42 -4.29 -29.79
N ALA A 245 3.83 -5.38 -29.13
CA ALA A 245 5.06 -6.11 -29.42
C ALA A 245 4.89 -7.60 -29.09
N PRO A 246 5.77 -8.49 -29.56
CA PRO A 246 5.85 -9.85 -29.05
C PRO A 246 6.08 -9.87 -27.53
N ALA A 247 5.58 -10.92 -26.86
CA ALA A 247 5.82 -11.10 -25.43
C ALA A 247 7.32 -11.15 -25.13
N GLY A 248 7.75 -10.49 -24.04
CA GLY A 248 9.15 -10.38 -23.64
C GLY A 248 9.89 -9.17 -24.18
N GLU A 249 9.33 -8.43 -25.13
CA GLU A 249 9.92 -7.18 -25.61
C GLU A 249 9.54 -5.99 -24.72
N VAL A 250 10.45 -4.99 -24.67
CA VAL A 250 10.22 -3.73 -23.94
C VAL A 250 9.42 -2.77 -24.82
N LEU A 251 8.39 -2.16 -24.27
CA LEU A 251 7.62 -1.09 -24.90
C LEU A 251 8.08 0.27 -24.37
N GLU A 252 8.30 1.22 -25.25
CA GLU A 252 8.75 2.57 -24.88
C GLU A 252 7.95 3.64 -25.61
N ALA A 253 7.74 4.77 -24.93
CA ALA A 253 7.20 5.98 -25.51
C ALA A 253 7.88 7.21 -24.91
N SER A 254 7.98 8.27 -25.69
CA SER A 254 8.49 9.58 -25.28
C SER A 254 7.69 10.70 -25.95
N GLY A 255 7.77 11.90 -25.39
CA GLY A 255 7.02 13.05 -25.91
C GLY A 255 5.52 12.95 -25.65
N LEU A 256 5.10 12.23 -24.60
CA LEU A 256 3.71 12.08 -24.21
C LEU A 256 3.18 13.39 -23.63
N ASP A 257 2.02 13.83 -24.11
CA ASP A 257 1.29 14.99 -23.56
C ASP A 257 0.55 14.56 -22.28
N VAL A 258 1.28 14.59 -21.17
CA VAL A 258 0.82 14.21 -19.84
C VAL A 258 1.28 15.22 -18.81
N LEU A 259 0.52 15.35 -17.72
CA LEU A 259 0.89 16.19 -16.58
C LEU A 259 1.72 15.38 -15.56
N PRO A 260 2.65 16.05 -14.85
CA PRO A 260 3.43 15.38 -13.82
C PRO A 260 2.59 15.09 -12.58
N TRP A 261 2.94 14.01 -11.87
CA TRP A 261 2.38 13.65 -10.58
C TRP A 261 3.19 14.29 -9.43
N SER A 262 2.48 14.87 -8.47
CA SER A 262 3.05 15.29 -7.19
C SER A 262 2.03 15.08 -6.06
N ALA A 263 2.46 15.21 -4.78
CA ALA A 263 1.52 15.16 -3.65
C ALA A 263 0.56 16.37 -3.62
N GLU A 264 0.86 17.44 -4.31
CA GLU A 264 0.01 18.64 -4.45
C GLU A 264 -0.97 18.48 -5.61
N GLU A 265 -0.51 17.91 -6.72
CA GLU A 265 -1.26 17.66 -7.96
C GLU A 265 -1.11 16.18 -8.35
N PRO A 266 -1.93 15.26 -7.78
CA PRO A 266 -1.76 13.83 -7.95
C PRO A 266 -2.42 13.31 -9.25
N VAL A 267 -1.90 13.75 -10.41
CA VAL A 267 -2.42 13.33 -11.71
C VAL A 267 -2.00 11.91 -12.04
N LEU A 268 -2.97 11.03 -12.29
CA LEU A 268 -2.78 9.63 -12.60
C LEU A 268 -3.35 9.27 -13.98
N TYR A 269 -2.71 8.31 -14.59
CA TYR A 269 -3.11 7.73 -15.88
C TYR A 269 -3.31 6.23 -15.71
N THR A 270 -4.26 5.66 -16.45
CA THR A 270 -4.51 4.22 -16.42
C THR A 270 -3.69 3.53 -17.51
N LEU A 271 -2.76 2.67 -17.11
CA LEU A 271 -2.05 1.78 -18.02
C LEU A 271 -2.77 0.44 -18.09
N VAL A 272 -3.28 0.10 -19.28
CA VAL A 272 -3.92 -1.19 -19.56
C VAL A 272 -2.94 -2.04 -20.36
N VAL A 273 -2.66 -3.24 -19.89
CA VAL A 273 -1.80 -4.21 -20.57
C VAL A 273 -2.58 -5.48 -20.85
N THR A 274 -2.60 -5.89 -22.10
CA THR A 274 -3.28 -7.11 -22.55
C THR A 274 -2.26 -8.03 -23.23
N LEU A 275 -2.14 -9.23 -22.73
CA LEU A 275 -1.46 -10.34 -23.39
C LEU A 275 -2.50 -11.13 -24.17
N SER A 276 -2.25 -11.38 -25.45
CA SER A 276 -3.13 -12.14 -26.33
C SER A 276 -2.37 -13.34 -26.89
N ASP A 277 -2.93 -14.52 -26.69
CA ASP A 277 -2.51 -15.75 -27.33
C ASP A 277 -3.55 -16.12 -28.41
N GLU A 278 -3.21 -15.88 -29.67
CA GLU A 278 -4.12 -16.11 -30.79
C GLU A 278 -4.37 -17.61 -31.04
N GLU A 279 -3.38 -18.47 -30.77
CA GLU A 279 -3.48 -19.90 -30.96
C GLU A 279 -4.41 -20.55 -29.93
N ALA A 280 -4.28 -20.16 -28.66
CA ALA A 280 -5.18 -20.61 -27.60
C ALA A 280 -6.51 -19.83 -27.54
N GLY A 281 -6.63 -18.69 -28.23
CA GLY A 281 -7.80 -17.82 -28.19
C GLY A 281 -8.02 -17.21 -26.81
N THR A 282 -6.96 -17.00 -26.03
CA THR A 282 -7.02 -16.47 -24.66
C THR A 282 -6.44 -15.07 -24.56
N GLN A 283 -6.98 -14.30 -23.65
CA GLN A 283 -6.48 -12.97 -23.30
C GLN A 283 -6.34 -12.84 -21.79
N ASP A 284 -5.27 -12.17 -21.37
CA ASP A 284 -5.03 -11.77 -19.99
C ASP A 284 -4.85 -10.26 -19.92
N THR A 285 -5.72 -9.57 -19.21
CA THR A 285 -5.72 -8.10 -19.14
C THR A 285 -5.62 -7.62 -17.71
N ILE A 286 -4.68 -6.71 -17.49
CA ILE A 286 -4.52 -6.00 -16.22
C ILE A 286 -4.56 -4.49 -16.44
N ALA A 287 -4.86 -3.75 -15.39
CA ALA A 287 -4.80 -2.30 -15.35
C ALA A 287 -4.13 -1.81 -14.05
N LEU A 288 -3.24 -0.84 -14.17
CA LEU A 288 -2.59 -0.18 -13.03
C LEU A 288 -2.54 1.33 -13.24
N GLN A 289 -2.44 2.08 -12.15
CA GLN A 289 -2.28 3.53 -12.21
C GLN A 289 -0.80 3.89 -12.38
N VAL A 290 -0.52 4.90 -13.19
CA VAL A 290 0.82 5.41 -13.45
C VAL A 290 0.83 6.94 -13.27
N GLY A 291 1.79 7.45 -12.50
CA GLY A 291 2.06 8.88 -12.36
C GLY A 291 3.44 9.21 -12.95
N PHE A 292 3.51 10.24 -13.75
CA PHE A 292 4.75 10.69 -14.40
C PHE A 292 5.47 11.67 -13.49
N ARG A 293 6.73 11.42 -13.17
CA ARG A 293 7.53 12.30 -12.31
C ARG A 293 9.03 12.14 -12.57
N ASP A 294 9.78 13.19 -12.24
CA ASP A 294 11.24 13.16 -12.18
C ASP A 294 11.67 13.31 -10.72
N LEU A 295 12.06 12.19 -10.09
CA LEU A 295 12.56 12.14 -8.72
C LEU A 295 14.08 11.91 -8.75
N THR A 296 14.83 12.79 -8.10
CA THR A 296 16.28 12.67 -7.98
C THR A 296 16.73 12.85 -6.53
N ALA A 297 17.72 12.08 -6.11
CA ALA A 297 18.38 12.25 -4.82
C ALA A 297 19.71 12.98 -5.02
N THR A 298 19.96 14.00 -4.19
CA THR A 298 21.21 14.77 -4.16
C THR A 298 21.76 14.78 -2.74
N PRO A 299 23.04 15.17 -2.51
CA PRO A 299 23.56 15.31 -1.17
C PRO A 299 22.78 16.30 -0.30
N GLU A 300 22.08 17.27 -0.91
CA GLU A 300 21.25 18.26 -0.22
C GLU A 300 19.83 17.79 0.05
N GLY A 301 19.44 16.60 -0.43
CA GLY A 301 18.12 16.00 -0.23
C GLY A 301 17.41 15.62 -1.54
N LEU A 302 16.12 15.31 -1.41
CA LEU A 302 15.29 14.92 -2.54
C LEU A 302 14.88 16.12 -3.40
N ARG A 303 14.81 15.90 -4.70
CA ARG A 303 14.26 16.84 -5.67
C ARG A 303 13.20 16.16 -6.53
N LEU A 304 12.12 16.85 -6.80
CA LEU A 304 11.05 16.40 -7.67
C LEU A 304 10.82 17.45 -8.77
N GLY A 305 10.86 17.03 -10.04
CA GLY A 305 10.79 17.97 -11.17
C GLY A 305 11.87 19.07 -11.11
N GLY A 306 13.08 18.70 -10.64
CA GLY A 306 14.21 19.61 -10.45
C GLY A 306 14.08 20.58 -9.25
N ARG A 307 12.97 20.60 -8.50
CA ARG A 307 12.76 21.46 -7.33
C ARG A 307 13.10 20.73 -6.02
N PRO A 308 13.69 21.38 -5.01
CA PRO A 308 13.88 20.77 -3.69
C PRO A 308 12.55 20.35 -3.09
N LEU A 309 12.48 19.11 -2.57
CA LEU A 309 11.30 18.55 -1.96
C LEU A 309 11.41 18.61 -0.43
N THR A 310 10.54 19.39 0.21
CA THR A 310 10.45 19.45 1.67
C THR A 310 9.40 18.47 2.16
N LEU A 311 9.82 17.48 2.94
CA LEU A 311 8.92 16.51 3.54
C LEU A 311 8.41 17.03 4.89
N ARG A 312 7.10 17.06 5.05
CA ARG A 312 6.37 17.28 6.29
C ARG A 312 5.69 15.97 6.63
N GLY A 313 6.41 15.11 7.35
CA GLY A 313 6.08 13.71 7.45
C GLY A 313 5.56 13.29 8.81
N VAL A 314 4.89 12.14 8.82
CA VAL A 314 4.56 11.34 10.00
C VAL A 314 4.96 9.90 9.75
N ARG A 315 5.19 9.15 10.85
CA ARG A 315 5.35 7.69 10.80
C ARG A 315 4.00 7.04 11.04
N ARG A 316 3.67 6.02 10.26
CA ARG A 316 2.42 5.29 10.37
C ARG A 316 2.68 3.83 10.74
N ASN A 317 2.08 3.43 11.86
CA ASN A 317 2.06 2.06 12.32
C ASN A 317 0.64 1.49 12.18
N GLU A 318 0.44 0.43 11.41
CA GLU A 318 -0.88 -0.19 11.23
C GLU A 318 -1.43 -0.81 12.53
N CYS A 319 -0.57 -1.22 13.47
CA CYS A 319 -0.98 -1.78 14.76
C CYS A 319 -1.60 -0.76 15.74
N ASP A 320 -1.43 0.54 15.51
CA ASP A 320 -1.90 1.58 16.46
C ASP A 320 -3.43 1.78 16.44
N GLY A 321 -4.11 1.21 15.45
CA GLY A 321 -5.56 1.29 15.31
C GLY A 321 -6.32 0.28 16.18
N PRO A 322 -7.63 0.46 16.36
CA PRO A 322 -8.46 -0.41 17.18
C PRO A 322 -8.62 -1.82 16.63
N THR A 323 -8.30 -2.04 15.37
CA THR A 323 -8.36 -3.34 14.68
C THR A 323 -6.98 -3.98 14.49
N GLY A 324 -5.92 -3.38 15.07
CA GLY A 324 -4.54 -3.81 14.86
C GLY A 324 -4.18 -3.83 13.36
N LEU A 325 -3.45 -4.84 12.91
CA LEU A 325 -3.06 -4.99 11.50
C LEU A 325 -4.22 -5.20 10.52
N ALA A 326 -5.43 -5.54 10.99
CA ALA A 326 -6.62 -5.71 10.14
C ALA A 326 -7.29 -4.37 9.81
N VAL A 327 -6.52 -3.47 9.22
CA VAL A 327 -6.94 -2.09 8.89
C VAL A 327 -7.94 -2.10 7.74
N GLY A 328 -9.11 -1.48 7.96
CA GLY A 328 -10.15 -1.33 6.95
C GLY A 328 -9.87 -0.20 5.94
N LEU A 329 -10.58 -0.22 4.81
CA LEU A 329 -10.46 0.84 3.80
C LEU A 329 -10.80 2.22 4.38
N GLN A 330 -11.81 2.29 5.24
CA GLN A 330 -12.23 3.55 5.86
C GLN A 330 -11.13 4.13 6.76
N ASP A 331 -10.48 3.30 7.58
CA ASP A 331 -9.39 3.73 8.45
C ASP A 331 -8.22 4.30 7.64
N MET A 332 -7.87 3.64 6.52
CA MET A 332 -6.83 4.13 5.59
C MET A 332 -7.17 5.49 4.98
N VAL A 333 -8.43 5.68 4.56
CA VAL A 333 -8.92 6.96 4.04
C VAL A 333 -8.90 8.04 5.13
N GLU A 334 -9.32 7.71 6.34
CA GLU A 334 -9.30 8.64 7.49
C GLU A 334 -7.86 9.08 7.83
N ASP A 335 -6.88 8.16 7.79
CA ASP A 335 -5.47 8.47 8.00
C ASP A 335 -4.97 9.47 6.93
N ILE A 336 -5.26 9.20 5.67
CA ILE A 336 -4.84 10.05 4.55
C ILE A 336 -5.51 11.42 4.60
N VAL A 337 -6.82 11.46 4.83
CA VAL A 337 -7.59 12.71 4.93
C VAL A 337 -7.08 13.54 6.12
N TRP A 338 -6.78 12.89 7.25
CA TRP A 338 -6.18 13.57 8.38
C TRP A 338 -4.83 14.20 8.00
N CYS A 339 -3.94 13.44 7.36
CA CYS A 339 -2.64 13.94 6.88
C CYS A 339 -2.81 15.17 5.98
N LYS A 340 -3.67 15.09 4.97
CA LYS A 340 -3.92 16.20 4.03
C LYS A 340 -4.46 17.45 4.73
N ARG A 341 -5.41 17.29 5.65
CA ARG A 341 -6.01 18.40 6.40
C ARG A 341 -5.03 19.10 7.34
N HIS A 342 -4.02 18.39 7.81
CA HIS A 342 -2.98 18.94 8.68
C HIS A 342 -1.69 19.32 7.95
N GLY A 343 -1.73 19.37 6.60
CA GLY A 343 -0.59 19.77 5.77
C GLY A 343 0.57 18.78 5.75
N VAL A 344 0.37 17.58 6.25
CA VAL A 344 1.30 16.46 6.11
C VAL A 344 1.33 16.03 4.65
N ASN A 345 2.53 15.91 4.06
CA ASN A 345 2.70 15.50 2.67
C ASN A 345 3.46 14.17 2.53
N ALA A 346 3.97 13.60 3.63
CA ALA A 346 4.74 12.37 3.60
C ALA A 346 4.33 11.42 4.73
N VAL A 347 4.34 10.13 4.45
CA VAL A 347 4.13 9.05 5.44
C VAL A 347 5.27 8.04 5.33
N ALA A 348 5.98 7.82 6.42
CA ALA A 348 6.93 6.74 6.55
C ALA A 348 6.24 5.52 7.19
N ILE A 349 6.37 4.36 6.57
CA ILE A 349 5.80 3.10 7.06
C ILE A 349 6.73 2.53 8.14
N GLU A 350 6.15 2.06 9.26
CA GLU A 350 6.95 1.66 10.44
C GLU A 350 7.32 0.17 10.51
N GLN A 351 6.36 -0.74 10.43
CA GLN A 351 6.59 -2.15 10.80
C GLN A 351 6.89 -3.07 9.63
N GLY A 352 6.57 -2.65 8.43
CA GLY A 352 6.66 -3.46 7.22
C GLY A 352 5.66 -2.94 6.20
N PRO A 353 5.66 -3.49 4.99
CA PRO A 353 4.85 -2.94 3.91
C PRO A 353 3.37 -2.84 4.30
N ALA A 354 2.81 -1.64 4.19
CA ALA A 354 1.40 -1.38 4.47
C ALA A 354 0.46 -2.15 3.52
N HIS A 355 -0.84 -2.14 3.80
CA HIS A 355 -1.83 -2.70 2.91
C HIS A 355 -1.72 -2.08 1.49
N ALA A 356 -1.80 -2.89 0.43
CA ALA A 356 -1.65 -2.41 -0.96
C ALA A 356 -2.59 -1.23 -1.29
N ARG A 357 -3.81 -1.24 -0.75
CA ARG A 357 -4.78 -0.15 -0.92
C ARG A 357 -4.31 1.19 -0.34
N PHE A 358 -3.45 1.18 0.68
CA PHE A 358 -2.93 2.41 1.24
C PHE A 358 -2.04 3.15 0.23
N TYR A 359 -1.25 2.41 -0.56
CA TYR A 359 -0.42 3.00 -1.62
C TYR A 359 -1.28 3.53 -2.78
N GLU A 360 -2.33 2.79 -3.21
CA GLU A 360 -3.28 3.28 -4.22
C GLU A 360 -3.97 4.58 -3.77
N LEU A 361 -4.37 4.65 -2.49
CA LEU A 361 -4.94 5.86 -1.91
C LEU A 361 -3.93 7.00 -1.82
N ALA A 362 -2.68 6.72 -1.46
CA ALA A 362 -1.60 7.71 -1.43
C ALA A 362 -1.31 8.27 -2.83
N ASP A 363 -1.37 7.43 -3.87
CA ASP A 363 -1.26 7.87 -5.27
C ASP A 363 -2.41 8.82 -5.64
N LEU A 364 -3.65 8.46 -5.25
CA LEU A 364 -4.87 9.20 -5.60
C LEU A 364 -5.02 10.52 -4.84
N TYR A 365 -4.75 10.52 -3.54
CA TYR A 365 -4.91 11.71 -2.68
C TYR A 365 -3.67 12.62 -2.67
N GLY A 366 -2.54 12.13 -3.17
CA GLY A 366 -1.27 12.83 -3.18
C GLY A 366 -0.58 12.85 -1.81
N LEU A 367 0.07 11.74 -1.45
CA LEU A 367 0.99 11.64 -0.32
C LEU A 367 2.27 10.94 -0.77
N TYR A 368 3.41 11.42 -0.30
CA TYR A 368 4.68 10.74 -0.49
C TYR A 368 4.81 9.60 0.51
N ILE A 369 5.27 8.44 0.06
CA ILE A 369 5.48 7.27 0.91
C ILE A 369 6.96 6.93 0.96
N ILE A 370 7.47 6.71 2.17
CA ILE A 370 8.73 6.03 2.40
C ILE A 370 8.36 4.59 2.77
N GLY A 371 8.58 3.67 1.81
CA GLY A 371 8.27 2.26 1.99
C GLY A 371 9.27 1.60 2.93
N ARG A 372 8.83 0.67 3.77
CA ARG A 372 9.70 -0.09 4.68
C ARG A 372 9.57 -1.58 4.44
N ALA A 373 10.70 -2.27 4.32
CA ALA A 373 10.74 -3.72 4.28
C ALA A 373 10.38 -4.30 5.65
N SER A 374 9.82 -5.52 5.66
CA SER A 374 9.48 -6.22 6.90
C SER A 374 10.73 -6.50 7.73
N THR A 375 10.66 -6.15 9.01
CA THR A 375 11.70 -6.44 10.02
C THR A 375 11.11 -7.27 11.16
N MET A 376 10.06 -8.06 10.89
CA MET A 376 9.27 -8.76 11.91
C MET A 376 10.11 -9.72 12.76
N TYR A 377 11.10 -10.38 12.16
CA TYR A 377 11.87 -11.42 12.83
C TYR A 377 13.14 -10.91 13.52
N GLU A 378 13.70 -9.81 13.05
CA GLU A 378 14.89 -9.18 13.60
C GLU A 378 14.74 -7.66 13.48
N PRO A 379 14.50 -6.95 14.60
CA PRO A 379 14.30 -5.51 14.56
C PRO A 379 15.48 -4.78 13.92
N GLY A 380 15.19 -3.99 12.88
CA GLY A 380 16.19 -3.21 12.15
C GLY A 380 16.89 -3.94 10.99
N VAL A 381 16.67 -5.26 10.83
CA VAL A 381 17.27 -6.06 9.75
C VAL A 381 16.17 -6.55 8.83
N ALA A 382 16.15 -6.09 7.58
CA ALA A 382 15.27 -6.60 6.53
C ALA A 382 16.03 -7.65 5.71
N ARG A 383 15.38 -8.75 5.36
CA ARG A 383 15.99 -9.78 4.51
C ARG A 383 15.78 -9.51 3.03
N ASP A 384 16.69 -10.00 2.21
CA ASP A 384 16.65 -9.81 0.75
C ASP A 384 15.30 -10.20 0.13
N GLU A 385 14.70 -11.30 0.58
CA GLU A 385 13.39 -11.76 0.08
C GLU A 385 12.26 -10.79 0.46
N ALA A 386 12.31 -10.17 1.65
CA ALA A 386 11.34 -9.18 2.08
C ALA A 386 11.52 -7.87 1.32
N ILE A 387 12.76 -7.45 1.05
CA ILE A 387 13.11 -6.28 0.25
C ILE A 387 12.63 -6.49 -1.19
N GLU A 388 12.95 -7.64 -1.80
CA GLU A 388 12.52 -7.98 -3.16
C GLU A 388 10.98 -7.97 -3.26
N ALA A 389 10.30 -8.62 -2.34
CA ALA A 389 8.85 -8.70 -2.33
C ALA A 389 8.19 -7.32 -2.21
N MET A 390 8.68 -6.46 -1.32
CA MET A 390 8.21 -5.09 -1.16
C MET A 390 8.42 -4.27 -2.46
N ILE A 391 9.63 -4.25 -2.97
CA ILE A 391 9.97 -3.44 -4.15
C ILE A 391 9.18 -3.91 -5.37
N ARG A 392 9.06 -5.21 -5.60
CA ARG A 392 8.25 -5.75 -6.71
C ARG A 392 6.80 -5.31 -6.61
N ARG A 393 6.19 -5.37 -5.43
CA ARG A 393 4.81 -4.96 -5.23
C ARG A 393 4.60 -3.46 -5.42
N ASP A 394 5.48 -2.64 -4.85
CA ASP A 394 5.20 -1.21 -4.62
C ASP A 394 5.93 -0.26 -5.59
N ARG A 395 6.87 -0.74 -6.40
CA ARG A 395 7.65 0.11 -7.34
C ARG A 395 6.84 0.81 -8.42
N ALA A 396 5.63 0.33 -8.74
CA ALA A 396 4.76 0.98 -9.72
C ALA A 396 4.05 2.23 -9.16
N HIS A 397 3.99 2.40 -7.82
CA HIS A 397 3.30 3.52 -7.18
C HIS A 397 4.10 4.83 -7.29
N PRO A 398 3.54 5.90 -7.88
CA PRO A 398 4.22 7.20 -7.94
C PRO A 398 4.36 7.85 -6.57
N SER A 399 3.53 7.54 -5.59
CA SER A 399 3.64 8.02 -4.21
C SER A 399 4.90 7.56 -3.50
N VAL A 400 5.42 6.36 -3.81
CA VAL A 400 6.63 5.83 -3.16
C VAL A 400 7.87 6.58 -3.66
N ILE A 401 8.52 7.34 -2.77
CA ILE A 401 9.67 8.19 -3.11
C ILE A 401 11.01 7.68 -2.58
N ALA A 402 10.99 6.76 -1.65
CA ALA A 402 12.20 6.18 -1.06
C ALA A 402 11.90 4.82 -0.43
N TRP A 403 12.96 4.04 -0.20
CA TRP A 403 12.92 2.74 0.45
C TRP A 403 13.69 2.78 1.77
N ASN A 404 13.04 2.37 2.87
CA ASN A 404 13.72 2.06 4.12
C ASN A 404 13.91 0.55 4.21
N VAL A 405 15.14 0.10 3.98
CA VAL A 405 15.52 -1.31 3.96
C VAL A 405 16.48 -1.70 5.08
N GLY A 406 16.87 -0.74 5.92
CA GLY A 406 17.89 -0.90 6.94
C GLY A 406 19.15 -0.10 6.59
N GLU A 407 20.22 -0.31 7.37
CA GLU A 407 21.48 0.45 7.25
C GLU A 407 22.63 -0.40 6.70
N GLU A 408 22.43 -1.70 6.54
CA GLU A 408 23.47 -2.62 6.09
C GLU A 408 23.74 -2.47 4.58
N ASP A 409 25.02 -2.50 4.20
CA ASP A 409 25.45 -2.33 2.80
C ASP A 409 24.84 -3.37 1.84
N GLU A 410 24.51 -4.57 2.33
CA GLU A 410 23.93 -5.65 1.53
C GLU A 410 22.47 -5.34 1.16
N GLU A 411 21.67 -4.96 2.13
CA GLU A 411 20.27 -4.57 1.96
C GLU A 411 20.12 -3.38 1.00
N ILE A 412 20.98 -2.36 1.18
CA ILE A 412 21.05 -1.19 0.29
C ILE A 412 21.40 -1.60 -1.14
N ARG A 413 22.36 -2.52 -1.33
CA ARG A 413 22.73 -3.02 -2.67
C ARG A 413 21.60 -3.79 -3.33
N THR A 414 20.88 -4.63 -2.57
CA THR A 414 19.73 -5.38 -3.04
C THR A 414 18.63 -4.42 -3.52
N ALA A 415 18.29 -3.41 -2.72
CA ALA A 415 17.28 -2.41 -3.09
C ALA A 415 17.65 -1.64 -4.37
N ARG A 416 18.90 -1.17 -4.49
CA ARG A 416 19.40 -0.46 -5.70
C ARG A 416 19.39 -1.31 -6.95
N ALA A 417 19.67 -2.60 -6.82
CA ALA A 417 19.63 -3.51 -7.97
C ALA A 417 18.20 -3.73 -8.48
N LEU A 418 17.21 -3.71 -7.58
CA LEU A 418 15.79 -3.92 -7.90
C LEU A 418 15.09 -2.64 -8.37
N ASP A 419 15.44 -1.50 -7.79
CA ASP A 419 14.88 -0.19 -8.14
C ASP A 419 15.92 0.94 -8.02
N PRO A 420 16.67 1.22 -9.08
CA PRO A 420 17.65 2.31 -9.12
C PRO A 420 17.01 3.71 -9.22
N THR A 421 15.68 3.80 -9.31
CA THR A 421 14.96 5.07 -9.52
C THR A 421 14.63 5.79 -8.21
N ARG A 422 14.71 5.09 -7.07
CA ARG A 422 14.43 5.61 -5.74
C ARG A 422 15.63 5.46 -4.83
N PRO A 423 15.93 6.49 -4.00
CA PRO A 423 16.98 6.39 -3.01
C PRO A 423 16.55 5.50 -1.84
N GLU A 424 17.53 5.01 -1.13
CA GLU A 424 17.37 4.48 0.22
C GLU A 424 17.28 5.66 1.20
N TYR A 425 16.41 5.51 2.18
CA TYR A 425 16.16 6.54 3.18
C TYR A 425 16.21 5.88 4.56
N ALA A 426 17.25 6.19 5.32
CA ALA A 426 17.36 5.75 6.69
C ALA A 426 16.29 6.42 7.60
N ASP A 427 16.25 6.07 8.86
CA ASP A 427 15.25 6.50 9.82
C ASP A 427 14.88 7.98 9.73
N THR A 428 13.58 8.25 9.70
CA THR A 428 13.02 9.59 9.68
C THR A 428 12.71 10.03 11.10
N ASP A 429 13.15 11.22 11.49
CA ASP A 429 12.76 11.89 12.76
C ASP A 429 11.29 12.35 12.74
N PHE A 430 10.41 11.69 11.95
CA PHE A 430 9.01 12.03 11.90
C PHE A 430 8.28 11.51 13.14
N PRO A 431 7.33 12.29 13.70
CA PRO A 431 6.52 11.84 14.82
C PRO A 431 5.54 10.73 14.41
N LEU A 432 5.12 9.87 15.34
CA LEU A 432 4.08 8.87 15.08
C LEU A 432 2.72 9.54 14.83
N LEU A 433 1.97 9.04 13.85
CA LEU A 433 0.65 9.55 13.49
C LEU A 433 -0.33 9.47 14.67
N SER A 434 -0.29 8.39 15.45
CA SER A 434 -1.11 8.20 16.66
C SER A 434 -0.83 9.25 17.73
N GLU A 435 0.44 9.64 17.91
CA GLU A 435 0.85 10.67 18.88
C GLU A 435 0.42 12.06 18.43
N VAL A 436 0.71 12.44 17.19
CA VAL A 436 0.41 13.80 16.69
C VAL A 436 -1.08 14.07 16.48
N ARG A 437 -1.91 13.02 16.33
CA ARG A 437 -3.36 13.16 16.37
C ARG A 437 -3.87 13.66 17.70
N ALA A 438 -3.22 13.29 18.80
CA ALA A 438 -3.54 13.75 20.14
C ALA A 438 -3.00 15.17 20.43
N GLU A 439 -1.94 15.59 19.77
CA GLU A 439 -1.25 16.87 19.98
C GLU A 439 -1.66 17.98 19.00
N GLU A 440 -2.63 17.73 18.11
CA GLU A 440 -3.10 18.67 17.09
C GLU A 440 -1.98 19.25 16.20
N LEU A 441 -0.99 18.43 15.80
CA LEU A 441 0.05 18.83 14.87
C LEU A 441 -0.55 19.42 13.59
N HIS A 442 -0.07 20.59 13.17
CA HIS A 442 -0.49 21.20 11.92
C HIS A 442 0.71 21.84 11.18
N TYR A 443 0.92 21.39 9.94
CA TYR A 443 1.86 22.01 9.02
C TYR A 443 1.11 22.92 8.03
N ALA A 444 1.12 24.22 8.25
CA ALA A 444 0.46 25.13 7.33
C ALA A 444 1.19 25.16 5.96
N PRO A 445 0.54 24.76 4.86
CA PRO A 445 1.14 24.86 3.51
C PRO A 445 1.32 26.30 3.06
N VAL A 446 0.55 27.22 3.62
CA VAL A 446 0.68 28.66 3.45
C VAL A 446 0.61 29.34 4.80
N THR A 447 1.64 30.15 5.13
CA THR A 447 1.63 30.95 6.35
C THR A 447 1.33 32.41 6.04
N VAL A 448 0.57 33.05 6.93
CA VAL A 448 0.14 34.43 6.78
C VAL A 448 0.48 35.22 8.04
N ALA A 449 1.00 36.43 7.84
CA ALA A 449 1.34 37.34 8.92
C ALA A 449 0.63 38.71 8.68
N PRO A 450 -0.51 38.97 9.37
CA PRO A 450 -1.18 40.27 9.29
C PRO A 450 -0.29 41.39 9.82
N SER A 451 -0.41 42.57 9.20
CA SER A 451 0.27 43.80 9.58
C SER A 451 -0.69 44.99 9.50
N TYR A 452 -0.27 46.19 9.84
CA TYR A 452 -1.12 47.35 9.74
C TYR A 452 -1.52 47.75 8.31
N SER A 453 -0.72 47.41 7.31
CA SER A 453 -0.93 47.76 5.91
C SER A 453 -1.41 46.60 5.02
N GLY A 454 -1.50 45.38 5.58
CA GLY A 454 -1.89 44.22 4.81
C GLY A 454 -1.41 42.92 5.43
N VAL A 455 -1.18 41.90 4.61
CA VAL A 455 -0.80 40.56 4.99
C VAL A 455 0.42 40.11 4.22
N THR A 456 1.47 39.67 4.91
CA THR A 456 2.57 38.94 4.28
C THR A 456 2.14 37.48 4.14
N VAL A 457 2.22 36.94 2.92
CA VAL A 457 1.85 35.58 2.58
C VAL A 457 3.11 34.81 2.17
N ARG A 458 3.41 33.70 2.81
CA ARG A 458 4.50 32.79 2.42
C ARG A 458 3.92 31.48 1.94
N ASN A 459 4.19 31.14 0.68
CA ASN A 459 3.82 29.87 0.08
C ASN A 459 4.92 28.83 0.34
N HIS A 460 4.61 27.76 1.07
CA HIS A 460 5.50 26.64 1.37
C HIS A 460 5.27 25.42 0.47
N MET A 461 4.35 25.52 -0.50
CA MET A 461 4.12 24.46 -1.48
C MET A 461 5.27 24.42 -2.49
N THR A 462 5.47 23.26 -3.09
CA THR A 462 6.57 23.01 -4.04
C THR A 462 6.14 23.33 -5.48
N PHE A 463 4.88 23.04 -5.83
CA PHE A 463 4.39 23.11 -7.21
C PHE A 463 3.24 24.10 -7.37
N THR A 464 2.34 24.20 -6.39
CA THR A 464 1.06 24.90 -6.50
C THR A 464 1.19 26.37 -6.08
N PRO A 465 0.82 27.32 -6.94
CA PRO A 465 0.68 28.74 -6.55
C PRO A 465 -0.55 28.93 -5.64
N THR A 466 -0.72 30.12 -5.06
CA THR A 466 -1.83 30.41 -4.16
C THR A 466 -3.06 31.01 -4.86
N CYS A 467 -3.11 31.03 -6.18
CA CYS A 467 -4.22 31.63 -6.96
C CYS A 467 -5.59 31.00 -6.66
N ASP A 468 -5.61 29.72 -6.25
CA ASP A 468 -6.80 28.94 -5.92
C ASP A 468 -7.13 28.95 -4.41
N LEU A 469 -6.54 29.87 -3.66
CA LEU A 469 -6.79 30.05 -2.23
C LEU A 469 -7.47 31.37 -1.95
N GLU A 470 -8.45 31.35 -1.06
CA GLU A 470 -9.09 32.54 -0.52
C GLU A 470 -8.39 32.95 0.78
N PHE A 471 -8.02 34.23 0.87
CA PHE A 471 -7.50 34.85 2.09
C PHE A 471 -8.64 35.65 2.73
N LEU A 472 -9.35 35.02 3.69
CA LEU A 472 -10.45 35.70 4.38
C LEU A 472 -9.91 36.52 5.53
N CYS A 473 -9.85 37.84 5.30
CA CYS A 473 -9.40 38.85 6.26
C CYS A 473 -10.54 39.26 7.17
N ARG A 474 -10.34 39.24 8.48
CA ARG A 474 -11.35 39.57 9.50
C ARG A 474 -10.84 40.53 10.54
N VAL A 475 -11.74 41.33 11.08
CA VAL A 475 -11.52 42.09 12.32
C VAL A 475 -12.47 41.56 13.38
N ILE A 476 -11.94 41.30 14.56
CA ILE A 476 -12.68 40.75 15.70
C ILE A 476 -12.59 41.71 16.86
N GLU A 477 -13.75 42.13 17.37
CA GLU A 477 -13.91 43.00 18.54
C GLU A 477 -14.84 42.33 19.53
N ASP A 478 -14.43 42.25 20.80
CA ASP A 478 -15.18 41.59 21.88
C ASP A 478 -15.65 40.16 21.51
N GLY A 479 -14.83 39.42 20.76
CA GLY A 479 -15.11 38.04 20.33
C GLY A 479 -16.07 37.93 19.14
N ALA A 480 -16.55 39.05 18.57
CA ALA A 480 -17.42 39.07 17.40
C ALA A 480 -16.68 39.57 16.15
N VAL A 481 -16.98 38.95 14.99
CA VAL A 481 -16.48 39.45 13.69
C VAL A 481 -17.24 40.73 13.36
N THR A 482 -16.52 41.87 13.31
CA THR A 482 -17.09 43.20 12.98
C THR A 482 -16.86 43.59 11.54
N TRP A 483 -15.86 42.99 10.88
CA TRP A 483 -15.54 43.23 9.50
C TRP A 483 -14.95 41.98 8.85
N GLU A 484 -15.31 41.73 7.60
CA GLU A 484 -14.82 40.58 6.82
C GLU A 484 -14.59 41.00 5.36
N TYR A 485 -13.48 40.54 4.78
CA TYR A 485 -13.10 40.84 3.40
C TYR A 485 -12.39 39.61 2.77
N PRO A 486 -12.98 38.95 1.77
CA PRO A 486 -12.33 37.93 1.01
C PRO A 486 -11.35 38.53 0.02
N ALA A 487 -10.14 38.01 -0.06
CA ALA A 487 -9.11 38.47 -0.97
C ALA A 487 -8.39 37.27 -1.63
N PHE A 488 -7.76 37.55 -2.76
CA PHE A 488 -6.98 36.58 -3.51
C PHE A 488 -5.61 37.16 -3.81
N LEU A 489 -4.59 36.33 -3.73
CA LEU A 489 -3.22 36.70 -4.06
C LEU A 489 -2.54 35.51 -4.70
N ASP A 490 -1.92 35.72 -5.85
CA ASP A 490 -1.11 34.67 -6.50
C ASP A 490 0.35 34.83 -6.05
N VAL A 491 0.80 33.85 -5.23
CA VAL A 491 2.18 33.73 -4.76
C VAL A 491 2.75 32.43 -5.31
N ALA A 492 3.80 32.57 -6.09
CA ALA A 492 4.47 31.39 -6.67
C ALA A 492 5.00 30.43 -5.59
N PRO A 493 5.14 29.14 -5.91
CA PRO A 493 5.69 28.14 -5.00
C PRO A 493 7.05 28.54 -4.43
N GLY A 494 7.19 28.46 -3.11
CA GLY A 494 8.41 28.84 -2.38
C GLY A 494 8.64 30.34 -2.21
N GLU A 495 7.75 31.19 -2.73
CA GLU A 495 7.90 32.66 -2.71
C GLU A 495 7.10 33.29 -1.56
N THR A 496 7.35 34.60 -1.37
CA THR A 496 6.64 35.44 -0.42
C THR A 496 5.98 36.60 -1.17
N GLY A 497 4.70 36.80 -0.93
CA GLY A 497 3.91 37.91 -1.49
C GLY A 497 3.36 38.83 -0.40
N PHE A 498 2.83 39.99 -0.81
CA PHE A 498 2.18 40.92 0.09
C PHE A 498 0.78 41.25 -0.45
N LEU A 499 -0.24 41.07 0.37
CA LEU A 499 -1.64 41.37 0.11
C LEU A 499 -1.97 42.68 0.82
N PRO A 500 -2.16 43.82 0.10
CA PRO A 500 -2.61 45.06 0.71
C PRO A 500 -4.03 44.92 1.25
N VAL A 501 -4.25 45.29 2.51
CA VAL A 501 -5.58 45.27 3.13
C VAL A 501 -5.81 46.58 3.88
N ALA A 502 -6.91 47.24 3.56
CA ALA A 502 -7.36 48.44 4.27
C ALA A 502 -8.16 48.03 5.52
N TRP A 503 -7.45 47.71 6.59
CA TRP A 503 -8.06 47.30 7.84
C TRP A 503 -8.85 48.41 8.52
N PRO A 504 -9.96 48.07 9.23
CA PRO A 504 -10.52 48.95 10.25
C PRO A 504 -9.48 49.38 11.30
N ALA A 505 -9.73 50.51 11.95
CA ALA A 505 -8.76 51.14 12.86
C ALA A 505 -8.55 50.35 14.15
N SER A 506 -9.57 49.64 14.63
CA SER A 506 -9.58 48.88 15.88
C SER A 506 -9.82 47.37 15.65
N GLY A 507 -9.61 46.59 16.69
CA GLY A 507 -9.88 45.16 16.71
C GLY A 507 -8.68 44.28 16.39
N MET A 508 -8.80 43.01 16.75
CA MET A 508 -7.84 41.97 16.42
C MET A 508 -7.98 41.59 14.93
N ARG A 509 -6.87 41.55 14.21
CA ARG A 509 -6.85 41.16 12.80
C ARG A 509 -6.54 39.70 12.65
N GLU A 510 -7.37 38.99 11.92
CA GLU A 510 -7.24 37.57 11.61
C GLU A 510 -7.26 37.38 10.10
N VAL A 511 -6.44 36.44 9.61
CA VAL A 511 -6.48 35.96 8.22
C VAL A 511 -6.59 34.46 8.24
N SER A 512 -7.64 33.93 7.61
CA SER A 512 -7.89 32.52 7.38
C SER A 512 -7.57 32.20 5.92
N VAL A 513 -6.66 31.27 5.66
CA VAL A 513 -6.34 30.78 4.31
C VAL A 513 -7.22 29.57 4.03
N ARG A 514 -8.02 29.64 2.97
CA ARG A 514 -9.06 28.65 2.67
C ARG A 514 -8.98 28.13 1.26
N LEU A 515 -9.42 26.88 1.08
CA LEU A 515 -9.62 26.31 -0.25
C LEU A 515 -10.80 27.02 -0.94
N SER A 516 -10.62 27.52 -2.15
CA SER A 516 -11.68 28.16 -2.94
C SER A 516 -12.69 27.14 -3.48
N TYR A 517 -12.28 25.89 -3.69
CA TYR A 517 -13.12 24.79 -4.12
C TYR A 517 -12.84 23.50 -3.33
N GLY A 518 -13.77 22.54 -3.41
CA GLY A 518 -13.63 21.25 -2.73
C GLY A 518 -12.58 20.38 -3.38
N THR A 519 -11.88 19.60 -2.56
CA THR A 519 -10.92 18.56 -2.96
C THR A 519 -11.44 17.20 -2.52
N GLY A 520 -10.75 16.11 -2.90
CA GLY A 520 -11.10 14.75 -2.42
C GLY A 520 -10.99 14.57 -0.90
N TRP A 521 -10.31 15.49 -0.18
CA TRP A 521 -10.04 15.39 1.25
C TRP A 521 -10.66 16.51 2.10
N ALA A 522 -11.13 17.62 1.49
CA ALA A 522 -11.78 18.72 2.21
C ALA A 522 -12.80 19.47 1.33
N PRO A 523 -13.85 20.04 1.93
CA PRO A 523 -14.81 20.88 1.22
C PRO A 523 -14.22 22.26 0.89
N ALA A 524 -14.86 22.98 -0.03
CA ALA A 524 -14.58 24.41 -0.23
C ALA A 524 -14.76 25.18 1.09
N GLY A 525 -13.92 26.20 1.32
CA GLY A 525 -13.89 26.98 2.55
C GLY A 525 -13.11 26.32 3.71
N PHE A 526 -12.56 25.12 3.52
CA PHE A 526 -11.72 24.47 4.54
C PHE A 526 -10.45 25.29 4.80
N GLU A 527 -10.15 25.59 6.08
CA GLU A 527 -8.99 26.39 6.49
C GLU A 527 -7.73 25.54 6.51
N ILE A 528 -6.69 25.98 5.77
CA ILE A 528 -5.38 25.33 5.67
C ILE A 528 -4.25 26.14 6.29
N GLY A 529 -4.53 27.32 6.76
CA GLY A 529 -3.59 28.20 7.43
C GLY A 529 -4.28 29.37 8.09
N ARG A 530 -3.67 29.92 9.14
CA ARG A 530 -4.23 31.02 9.91
C ARG A 530 -3.14 31.93 10.45
N GLY A 531 -3.38 33.23 10.45
CA GLY A 531 -2.54 34.21 11.12
C GLY A 531 -3.35 35.24 11.87
N VAL A 532 -2.81 35.68 13.01
CA VAL A 532 -3.49 36.62 13.91
C VAL A 532 -2.54 37.74 14.29
N MET A 533 -3.04 38.99 14.32
CA MET A 533 -2.36 40.13 14.90
C MET A 533 -3.27 40.75 15.98
N PRO A 534 -2.80 40.90 17.22
CA PRO A 534 -3.56 41.54 18.30
C PRO A 534 -4.03 42.96 17.92
N ALA A 535 -5.05 43.44 18.60
CA ALA A 535 -5.47 44.81 18.51
C ALA A 535 -4.30 45.76 18.87
N PRO A 536 -4.18 46.90 18.25
CA PRO A 536 -3.12 47.87 18.52
C PRO A 536 -3.17 48.42 19.95
#